data_088911f635d40f7666b7df5ce1a3d463
#
_entry.id   088911f635d40f7666b7df5ce1a3d463
#
_cell.length_a   1.000
_cell.length_b   1.000
_cell.length_c   1.000
_cell.angle_alpha   90.00
_cell.angle_beta   90.00
_cell.angle_gamma   90.00
#
_symmetry.space_group_name_H-M   'P 1'
#
loop_
_entity.id
_entity.type
_entity.pdbx_description
1 polymer ?
#
loop_
_entity_poly.entity_id
_entity_poly.type
_entity_poly.pdbx_seq_one_letter_code
_entity_poly.pdbx_strand_id
1 'polypeptide(L)'
;MTDPFNRQIFIDMGCFLQTLKISATETGHSVNFDILPQGENGPTAVAKFSKGAMHDPLVQFITSRHSEKEAYSNHNIEQDKISELSNHVTIIADQQRVDALRQITWDVLEIEMLTPRTLKESVDLMRIGKREINENPDGIELREPMLDALYNLGLLTREMLLDTDHSGFRDKMNAMQRTSFATPAFAVLTTHGNTRHDQINAGRNWMRYSLAVTSLGLGTHPMSQALQEYPEVSTQYDQVHQMLAKDGETVQMLARVGYELNAIATPRWAL
;
A
#
# COMPACT_ATOMS: atom_id res chain seq x y z
N MET A 1 11.34 -2.58 11.45
CA MET A 1 11.68 -4.01 11.61
C MET A 1 11.07 -4.87 10.53
N THR A 2 9.92 -4.51 10.02
CA THR A 2 9.23 -5.19 8.91
C THR A 2 9.82 -4.88 7.54
N ASP A 3 10.58 -3.79 7.40
CA ASP A 3 11.35 -3.42 6.19
C ASP A 3 12.87 -3.35 6.49
N PRO A 4 13.53 -4.49 6.76
CA PRO A 4 14.93 -4.52 7.26
C PRO A 4 15.95 -3.97 6.26
N PHE A 5 15.59 -3.93 4.97
CA PHE A 5 16.47 -3.44 3.90
C PHE A 5 16.01 -2.09 3.33
N ASN A 6 15.04 -1.42 3.95
CA ASN A 6 14.47 -0.14 3.50
C ASN A 6 13.91 -0.16 2.06
N ARG A 7 13.53 -1.33 1.53
CA ARG A 7 13.01 -1.46 0.17
C ARG A 7 11.71 -0.67 -0.01
N GLN A 8 10.80 -0.79 0.95
CA GLN A 8 9.51 -0.08 0.92
C GLN A 8 9.69 1.43 1.02
N ILE A 9 10.65 1.91 1.81
CA ILE A 9 10.99 3.34 1.90
C ILE A 9 11.45 3.89 0.53
N PHE A 10 12.28 3.16 -0.21
CA PHE A 10 12.72 3.60 -1.54
C PHE A 10 11.57 3.57 -2.56
N ILE A 11 10.64 2.62 -2.46
CA ILE A 11 9.40 2.61 -3.26
C ILE A 11 8.54 3.84 -2.92
N ASP A 12 8.37 4.19 -1.65
CA ASP A 12 7.62 5.37 -1.21
C ASP A 12 8.24 6.67 -1.72
N MET A 13 9.57 6.77 -1.71
CA MET A 13 10.28 7.90 -2.34
C MET A 13 9.96 7.98 -3.83
N GLY A 14 9.89 6.85 -4.53
CA GLY A 14 9.45 6.80 -5.93
C GLY A 14 8.02 7.33 -6.12
N CYS A 15 7.09 6.96 -5.22
CA CYS A 15 5.73 7.48 -5.22
C CYS A 15 5.71 9.01 -5.04
N PHE A 16 6.49 9.53 -4.10
CA PHE A 16 6.63 10.98 -3.89
C PHE A 16 7.15 11.69 -5.14
N LEU A 17 8.24 11.20 -5.73
CA LEU A 17 8.83 11.79 -6.94
C LEU A 17 7.82 11.83 -8.10
N GLN A 18 7.04 10.77 -8.29
CA GLN A 18 6.04 10.73 -9.35
C GLN A 18 4.87 11.69 -9.07
N THR A 19 4.44 11.80 -7.81
CA THR A 19 3.42 12.78 -7.40
C THR A 19 3.91 14.20 -7.71
N LEU A 20 5.14 14.54 -7.32
CA LEU A 20 5.76 15.85 -7.63
C LEU A 20 5.79 16.11 -9.16
N LYS A 21 6.18 15.09 -9.94
CA LYS A 21 6.24 15.22 -11.40
C LYS A 21 4.87 15.51 -12.01
N ILE A 22 3.83 14.80 -11.56
CA ILE A 22 2.46 14.98 -12.04
C ILE A 22 1.92 16.36 -11.60
N SER A 23 2.09 16.71 -10.31
CA SER A 23 1.62 17.99 -9.76
C SER A 23 2.24 19.20 -10.46
N ALA A 24 3.52 19.13 -10.82
CA ALA A 24 4.19 20.22 -11.52
C ALA A 24 3.57 20.55 -12.89
N THR A 25 2.92 19.59 -13.54
CA THR A 25 2.25 19.81 -14.83
C THR A 25 1.03 20.73 -14.71
N GLU A 26 0.42 20.86 -13.54
CA GLU A 26 -0.70 21.78 -13.29
C GLU A 26 -0.29 23.24 -13.49
N THR A 27 0.98 23.56 -13.22
CA THR A 27 1.57 24.89 -13.45
C THR A 27 2.41 24.97 -14.73
N GLY A 28 2.28 23.98 -15.62
CA GLY A 28 2.99 23.92 -16.90
C GLY A 28 4.49 23.61 -16.78
N HIS A 29 4.92 22.98 -15.68
CA HIS A 29 6.32 22.62 -15.47
C HIS A 29 6.54 21.11 -15.63
N SER A 30 7.64 20.75 -16.29
CA SER A 30 8.19 19.39 -16.28
C SER A 30 9.25 19.25 -15.18
N VAL A 31 9.39 18.05 -14.63
CA VAL A 31 10.43 17.74 -13.63
C VAL A 31 11.25 16.55 -14.10
N ASN A 32 12.57 16.73 -14.12
CA ASN A 32 13.55 15.66 -14.31
C ASN A 32 14.28 15.39 -13.00
N PHE A 33 14.51 14.13 -12.71
CA PHE A 33 15.19 13.70 -11.49
C PHE A 33 16.54 13.10 -11.83
N ASP A 34 17.56 13.55 -11.11
CA ASP A 34 18.84 12.85 -10.94
C ASP A 34 18.70 12.00 -9.66
N ILE A 35 18.57 10.69 -9.84
CA ILE A 35 18.26 9.75 -8.75
C ILE A 35 19.56 9.25 -8.14
N LEU A 36 19.67 9.34 -6.82
CA LEU A 36 20.85 8.94 -6.02
C LEU A 36 22.17 9.52 -6.54
N PRO A 37 22.26 10.83 -6.81
CA PRO A 37 23.44 11.44 -7.46
C PRO A 37 24.73 11.27 -6.67
N GLN A 38 24.65 10.94 -5.38
CA GLN A 38 25.76 10.68 -4.48
C GLN A 38 25.66 9.30 -3.80
N GLY A 39 24.90 8.38 -4.41
CA GLY A 39 24.59 7.07 -3.81
C GLY A 39 23.59 7.15 -2.65
N GLU A 40 23.47 6.05 -1.89
CA GLU A 40 22.48 5.90 -0.82
C GLU A 40 22.70 6.82 0.39
N ASN A 41 23.90 7.34 0.58
CA ASN A 41 24.24 8.24 1.69
C ASN A 41 23.98 9.72 1.38
N GLY A 42 23.56 10.03 0.17
CA GLY A 42 23.26 11.37 -0.30
C GLY A 42 21.75 11.63 -0.43
N PRO A 43 21.36 12.71 -1.11
CA PRO A 43 19.96 12.97 -1.42
C PRO A 43 19.39 11.87 -2.32
N THR A 44 18.16 11.44 -2.06
CA THR A 44 17.47 10.42 -2.86
C THR A 44 17.27 10.87 -4.31
N ALA A 45 17.02 12.15 -4.53
CA ALA A 45 16.94 12.74 -5.86
C ALA A 45 17.20 14.24 -5.84
N VAL A 46 17.71 14.76 -6.96
CA VAL A 46 17.76 16.19 -7.26
C VAL A 46 16.77 16.49 -8.37
N ALA A 47 15.80 17.35 -8.09
CA ALA A 47 14.75 17.72 -9.05
C ALA A 47 15.16 18.99 -9.84
N LYS A 48 15.03 18.92 -11.17
CA LYS A 48 15.22 20.07 -12.08
C LYS A 48 13.92 20.38 -12.79
N PHE A 49 13.42 21.60 -12.61
CA PHE A 49 12.18 22.07 -13.21
C PHE A 49 12.46 22.82 -14.52
N SER A 50 11.57 22.62 -15.50
CA SER A 50 11.59 23.33 -16.80
C SER A 50 10.16 23.70 -17.19
N LYS A 51 9.97 24.80 -17.90
CA LYS A 51 8.65 25.20 -18.43
C LYS A 51 8.27 24.39 -19.67
N GLY A 52 6.97 24.33 -19.98
CA GLY A 52 6.46 23.78 -21.23
C GLY A 52 5.95 22.34 -21.12
N ALA A 53 5.63 21.83 -19.92
CA ALA A 53 4.97 20.52 -19.78
C ALA A 53 3.51 20.58 -20.22
N MET A 54 3.05 19.50 -20.86
CA MET A 54 1.62 19.25 -21.04
C MET A 54 1.01 18.81 -19.70
N HIS A 55 -0.23 19.21 -19.47
CA HIS A 55 -1.01 18.81 -18.29
C HIS A 55 -1.20 17.29 -18.24
N ASP A 56 -0.85 16.65 -17.12
CA ASP A 56 -1.10 15.24 -16.89
C ASP A 56 -2.52 15.07 -16.29
N PRO A 57 -3.44 14.37 -16.97
CA PRO A 57 -4.83 14.27 -16.50
C PRO A 57 -4.98 13.55 -15.15
N LEU A 58 -3.95 12.84 -14.68
CA LEU A 58 -3.98 12.16 -13.38
C LEU A 58 -3.83 13.14 -12.20
N VAL A 59 -3.43 14.41 -12.44
CA VAL A 59 -3.24 15.39 -11.35
C VAL A 59 -4.51 15.58 -10.51
N GLN A 60 -5.69 15.58 -11.13
CA GLN A 60 -6.98 15.77 -10.46
C GLN A 60 -7.32 14.67 -9.44
N PHE A 61 -6.66 13.51 -9.51
CA PHE A 61 -6.93 12.38 -8.62
C PHE A 61 -5.96 12.29 -7.43
N ILE A 62 -4.93 13.15 -7.37
CA ILE A 62 -3.92 13.13 -6.30
C ILE A 62 -4.55 13.27 -4.91
N THR A 63 -5.52 14.18 -4.77
CA THR A 63 -6.15 14.47 -3.49
C THR A 63 -7.22 13.44 -3.08
N SER A 64 -7.85 12.77 -4.04
CA SER A 64 -8.88 11.75 -3.80
C SER A 64 -8.32 10.33 -3.68
N ARG A 65 -7.10 10.07 -4.20
CA ARG A 65 -6.44 8.76 -4.08
C ARG A 65 -6.27 8.37 -2.61
N HIS A 66 -6.66 7.19 -2.25
CA HIS A 66 -6.47 6.60 -0.92
C HIS A 66 -6.22 5.09 -1.03
N SER A 67 -5.88 4.44 0.09
CA SER A 67 -5.81 2.98 0.20
C SER A 67 -7.12 2.47 0.78
N GLU A 68 -7.82 1.61 0.02
CA GLU A 68 -9.08 1.03 0.46
C GLU A 68 -8.83 -0.20 1.32
N LYS A 69 -9.04 -0.06 2.63
CA LYS A 69 -8.78 -1.14 3.61
C LYS A 69 -9.99 -2.04 3.84
N GLU A 70 -11.18 -1.62 3.40
CA GLU A 70 -12.43 -2.35 3.58
C GLU A 70 -12.60 -3.48 2.56
N ALA A 71 -13.68 -4.25 2.70
CA ALA A 71 -14.04 -5.28 1.74
C ALA A 71 -14.48 -4.66 0.41
N TYR A 72 -14.09 -5.28 -0.70
CA TYR A 72 -14.59 -4.91 -2.02
C TYR A 72 -15.94 -5.56 -2.31
N SER A 73 -16.66 -4.99 -3.27
CA SER A 73 -17.86 -5.60 -3.81
C SER A 73 -17.54 -6.90 -4.57
N ASN A 74 -18.53 -7.77 -4.72
CA ASN A 74 -18.39 -9.02 -5.48
C ASN A 74 -18.41 -8.83 -7.01
N HIS A 75 -18.35 -7.58 -7.50
CA HIS A 75 -18.33 -7.32 -8.94
C HIS A 75 -16.94 -7.55 -9.49
N ASN A 76 -16.87 -8.27 -10.60
CA ASN A 76 -15.65 -8.40 -11.37
C ASN A 76 -15.30 -7.06 -12.01
N ILE A 77 -14.00 -6.78 -12.13
CA ILE A 77 -13.51 -5.60 -12.84
C ILE A 77 -13.72 -5.82 -14.35
N GLU A 78 -14.27 -4.84 -15.05
CA GLU A 78 -14.47 -4.90 -16.49
C GLU A 78 -13.15 -4.99 -17.26
N GLN A 79 -13.18 -5.68 -18.39
CA GLN A 79 -11.99 -5.97 -19.18
C GLN A 79 -11.29 -4.72 -19.74
N ASP A 80 -12.02 -3.66 -20.03
CA ASP A 80 -11.49 -2.37 -20.46
C ASP A 80 -10.67 -1.70 -19.35
N LYS A 81 -11.16 -1.71 -18.12
CA LYS A 81 -10.43 -1.21 -16.95
C LYS A 81 -9.20 -2.05 -16.64
N ILE A 82 -9.32 -3.39 -16.73
CA ILE A 82 -8.16 -4.28 -16.60
C ILE A 82 -7.10 -3.93 -17.65
N SER A 83 -7.51 -3.71 -18.90
CA SER A 83 -6.60 -3.35 -19.98
C SER A 83 -5.90 -2.02 -19.73
N GLU A 84 -6.61 -1.02 -19.20
CA GLU A 84 -6.04 0.28 -18.86
C GLU A 84 -5.02 0.15 -17.71
N LEU A 85 -5.37 -0.54 -16.63
CA LEU A 85 -4.47 -0.78 -15.50
C LEU A 85 -3.24 -1.60 -15.90
N SER A 86 -3.36 -2.47 -16.89
CA SER A 86 -2.27 -3.31 -17.40
C SER A 86 -1.16 -2.52 -18.11
N ASN A 87 -1.36 -1.22 -18.38
CA ASN A 87 -0.28 -0.32 -18.82
C ASN A 87 0.73 -0.01 -17.68
N HIS A 88 0.38 -0.30 -16.42
CA HIS A 88 1.19 0.04 -15.25
C HIS A 88 1.64 -1.19 -14.46
N VAL A 89 0.78 -2.21 -14.36
CA VAL A 89 0.94 -3.39 -13.51
C VAL A 89 0.36 -4.63 -14.20
N THR A 90 0.65 -5.82 -13.70
CA THR A 90 -0.07 -7.04 -14.11
C THR A 90 -1.31 -7.19 -13.23
N ILE A 91 -2.51 -7.31 -13.83
CA ILE A 91 -3.75 -7.61 -13.10
C ILE A 91 -4.01 -9.11 -13.14
N ILE A 92 -4.24 -9.70 -11.98
CA ILE A 92 -4.58 -11.11 -11.79
C ILE A 92 -6.05 -11.16 -11.36
N ALA A 93 -6.91 -11.64 -12.26
CA ALA A 93 -8.34 -11.83 -12.05
C ALA A 93 -8.78 -13.30 -12.29
N ASP A 94 -7.83 -14.18 -12.57
CA ASP A 94 -8.08 -15.63 -12.63
C ASP A 94 -8.40 -16.17 -11.24
N GLN A 95 -9.53 -16.85 -11.08
CA GLN A 95 -10.06 -17.25 -9.79
C GLN A 95 -9.08 -18.15 -9.01
N GLN A 96 -8.42 -19.10 -9.68
CA GLN A 96 -7.50 -20.01 -9.01
C GLN A 96 -6.28 -19.28 -8.44
N ARG A 97 -5.73 -18.35 -9.21
CA ARG A 97 -4.61 -17.51 -8.75
C ARG A 97 -5.04 -16.50 -7.69
N VAL A 98 -6.23 -15.92 -7.82
CA VAL A 98 -6.80 -15.02 -6.81
C VAL A 98 -6.97 -15.75 -5.48
N ASP A 99 -7.52 -16.97 -5.48
CA ASP A 99 -7.71 -17.74 -4.25
C ASP A 99 -6.38 -18.12 -3.59
N ALA A 100 -5.38 -18.50 -4.38
CA ALA A 100 -4.03 -18.75 -3.85
C ALA A 100 -3.41 -17.48 -3.23
N LEU A 101 -3.55 -16.32 -3.88
CA LEU A 101 -3.04 -15.05 -3.35
C LEU A 101 -3.80 -14.58 -2.11
N ARG A 102 -5.11 -14.78 -2.04
CA ARG A 102 -5.91 -14.51 -0.83
C ARG A 102 -5.35 -15.29 0.35
N GLN A 103 -5.05 -16.59 0.14
CA GLN A 103 -4.50 -17.43 1.21
C GLN A 103 -3.11 -16.96 1.62
N ILE A 104 -2.17 -16.79 0.68
CA ILE A 104 -0.80 -16.38 0.99
C ILE A 104 -0.78 -15.02 1.69
N THR A 105 -1.54 -14.05 1.21
CA THR A 105 -1.58 -12.71 1.82
C THR A 105 -2.22 -12.73 3.21
N TRP A 106 -3.19 -13.61 3.44
CA TRP A 106 -3.75 -13.84 4.76
C TRP A 106 -2.73 -14.48 5.71
N ASP A 107 -2.06 -15.54 5.28
CA ASP A 107 -1.06 -16.25 6.11
C ASP A 107 0.04 -15.31 6.60
N VAL A 108 0.52 -14.42 5.71
CA VAL A 108 1.55 -13.43 6.07
C VAL A 108 1.01 -12.39 7.06
N LEU A 109 -0.20 -11.90 6.84
CA LEU A 109 -0.83 -10.96 7.77
C LEU A 109 -1.02 -11.60 9.16
N GLU A 110 -1.43 -12.87 9.20
CA GLU A 110 -1.56 -13.62 10.45
C GLU A 110 -0.20 -13.79 11.15
N ILE A 111 0.87 -14.13 10.41
CA ILE A 111 2.24 -14.21 10.96
C ILE A 111 2.67 -12.85 11.53
N GLU A 112 2.45 -11.74 10.81
CA GLU A 112 2.77 -10.39 11.29
C GLU A 112 2.04 -10.08 12.60
N MET A 113 0.75 -10.38 12.67
CA MET A 113 -0.09 -10.09 13.83
C MET A 113 0.17 -11.01 15.03
N LEU A 114 0.70 -12.22 14.82
CA LEU A 114 1.03 -13.17 15.89
C LEU A 114 2.52 -13.12 16.30
N THR A 115 3.36 -12.42 15.57
CA THR A 115 4.76 -12.21 15.93
C THR A 115 4.88 -11.00 16.88
N PRO A 116 5.32 -11.16 18.14
CA PRO A 116 5.23 -10.08 19.14
C PRO A 116 5.93 -8.77 18.75
N ARG A 117 7.09 -8.83 18.08
CA ARG A 117 7.85 -7.64 17.69
C ARG A 117 7.18 -6.87 16.53
N THR A 118 6.55 -7.56 15.57
CA THR A 118 5.87 -6.93 14.45
C THR A 118 4.49 -6.42 14.85
N LEU A 119 3.76 -7.16 15.71
CA LEU A 119 2.54 -6.67 16.33
C LEU A 119 2.80 -5.38 17.12
N LYS A 120 3.89 -5.37 17.92
CA LYS A 120 4.26 -4.16 18.67
C LYS A 120 4.56 -2.97 17.75
N GLU A 121 5.29 -3.17 16.68
CA GLU A 121 5.56 -2.13 15.67
C GLU A 121 4.26 -1.58 15.09
N SER A 122 3.32 -2.44 14.72
CA SER A 122 2.00 -2.05 14.23
C SER A 122 1.20 -1.27 15.27
N VAL A 123 1.18 -1.70 16.54
CA VAL A 123 0.46 -1.00 17.62
C VAL A 123 1.10 0.36 17.93
N ASP A 124 2.42 0.49 17.89
CA ASP A 124 3.12 1.77 18.10
C ASP A 124 2.78 2.79 16.99
N LEU A 125 2.51 2.31 15.76
CA LEU A 125 2.10 3.15 14.64
C LEU A 125 0.60 3.47 14.62
N MET A 126 -0.22 2.88 15.49
CA MET A 126 -1.65 3.18 15.53
C MET A 126 -1.93 4.59 16.04
N ARG A 127 -2.96 5.21 15.48
CA ARG A 127 -3.57 6.47 15.93
C ARG A 127 -5.01 6.15 16.31
N ILE A 128 -5.30 6.20 17.62
CA ILE A 128 -6.58 5.75 18.17
C ILE A 128 -7.49 6.95 18.44
N GLY A 129 -8.62 6.98 17.73
CA GLY A 129 -9.63 8.01 17.86
C GLY A 129 -9.25 9.35 17.23
N LYS A 130 -10.22 10.27 17.22
CA LYS A 130 -10.11 11.56 16.53
C LYS A 130 -8.95 12.41 17.00
N ARG A 131 -8.65 12.38 18.30
CA ARG A 131 -7.60 13.22 18.87
C ARG A 131 -6.23 12.87 18.32
N GLU A 132 -5.82 11.59 18.44
CA GLU A 132 -4.51 11.15 17.95
C GLU A 132 -4.39 11.29 16.43
N ILE A 133 -5.47 10.98 15.69
CA ILE A 133 -5.52 11.10 14.22
C ILE A 133 -5.34 12.56 13.79
N ASN A 134 -5.98 13.51 14.47
CA ASN A 134 -5.85 14.93 14.13
C ASN A 134 -4.51 15.54 14.54
N GLU A 135 -3.93 15.07 15.65
CA GLU A 135 -2.60 15.49 16.10
C GLU A 135 -1.49 14.95 15.19
N ASN A 136 -1.65 13.71 14.71
CA ASN A 136 -0.70 13.02 13.86
C ASN A 136 -1.44 12.27 12.72
N PRO A 137 -1.79 12.93 11.62
CA PRO A 137 -2.57 12.33 10.53
C PRO A 137 -1.70 11.40 9.64
N ASP A 138 -1.01 10.49 10.28
CA ASP A 138 -0.14 9.47 9.71
C ASP A 138 -0.37 8.11 10.42
N GLY A 139 0.39 7.08 10.04
CA GLY A 139 0.34 5.77 10.68
C GLY A 139 -0.93 4.98 10.37
N ILE A 140 -1.33 4.12 11.31
CA ILE A 140 -2.48 3.23 11.20
C ILE A 140 -3.64 3.82 11.99
N GLU A 141 -4.62 4.36 11.31
CA GLU A 141 -5.79 4.97 11.93
C GLU A 141 -6.82 3.95 12.43
N LEU A 142 -7.27 4.11 13.66
CA LEU A 142 -8.43 3.45 14.26
C LEU A 142 -9.49 4.53 14.52
N ARG A 143 -10.38 4.74 13.53
CA ARG A 143 -11.29 5.88 13.49
C ARG A 143 -12.71 5.59 13.95
N GLU A 144 -13.03 4.33 14.26
CA GLU A 144 -14.38 3.91 14.64
C GLU A 144 -14.82 4.63 15.93
N PRO A 145 -16.02 5.25 15.93
CA PRO A 145 -16.49 6.05 17.08
C PRO A 145 -16.55 5.25 18.38
N MET A 146 -16.80 3.95 18.31
CA MET A 146 -16.83 3.07 19.49
C MET A 146 -15.41 2.89 20.06
N LEU A 147 -14.39 2.68 19.22
CA LEU A 147 -13.01 2.55 19.66
C LEU A 147 -12.50 3.86 20.26
N ASP A 148 -12.84 5.00 19.67
CA ASP A 148 -12.53 6.33 20.20
C ASP A 148 -13.13 6.52 21.62
N ALA A 149 -14.40 6.16 21.80
CA ALA A 149 -15.05 6.25 23.12
C ALA A 149 -14.41 5.32 24.15
N LEU A 150 -14.15 4.05 23.80
CA LEU A 150 -13.51 3.08 24.69
C LEU A 150 -12.10 3.53 25.09
N TYR A 151 -11.33 4.07 24.14
CA TYR A 151 -9.98 4.56 24.40
C TYR A 151 -9.99 5.78 25.35
N ASN A 152 -10.89 6.73 25.11
CA ASN A 152 -11.03 7.94 25.97
C ASN A 152 -11.52 7.59 27.38
N LEU A 153 -12.27 6.49 27.55
CA LEU A 153 -12.72 6.00 28.86
C LEU A 153 -11.67 5.11 29.56
N GLY A 154 -10.52 4.82 28.93
CA GLY A 154 -9.51 3.89 29.43
C GLY A 154 -9.93 2.42 29.42
N LEU A 155 -11.00 2.08 28.70
CA LEU A 155 -11.50 0.71 28.52
C LEU A 155 -10.85 -0.03 27.35
N LEU A 156 -10.15 0.69 26.48
CA LEU A 156 -9.25 0.19 25.44
C LEU A 156 -7.87 0.79 25.70
N THR A 157 -6.83 -0.03 25.77
CA THR A 157 -5.45 0.44 25.93
C THR A 157 -4.54 -0.21 24.86
N ARG A 158 -3.33 0.35 24.67
CA ARG A 158 -2.36 -0.23 23.74
C ARG A 158 -1.89 -1.61 24.19
N GLU A 159 -1.80 -1.86 25.50
CA GLU A 159 -1.47 -3.15 26.08
C GLU A 159 -2.52 -4.23 25.71
N MET A 160 -3.81 -3.86 25.71
CA MET A 160 -4.88 -4.78 25.30
C MET A 160 -4.81 -5.10 23.80
N LEU A 161 -4.29 -4.20 22.96
CA LEU A 161 -4.08 -4.46 21.53
C LEU A 161 -2.91 -5.41 21.26
N LEU A 162 -2.01 -5.59 22.24
CA LEU A 162 -0.90 -6.55 22.21
C LEU A 162 -1.28 -7.93 22.75
N ASP A 163 -2.43 -8.04 23.42
CA ASP A 163 -2.92 -9.31 23.99
C ASP A 163 -3.64 -10.13 22.92
N THR A 164 -2.92 -11.10 22.36
CA THR A 164 -3.44 -12.00 21.32
C THR A 164 -4.48 -13.00 21.82
N ASP A 165 -4.58 -13.21 23.14
CA ASP A 165 -5.58 -14.09 23.76
C ASP A 165 -6.91 -13.36 24.02
N HIS A 166 -6.90 -12.03 23.96
CA HIS A 166 -8.11 -11.22 24.14
C HIS A 166 -9.14 -11.48 23.04
N SER A 167 -10.43 -11.57 23.42
CA SER A 167 -11.51 -11.82 22.45
C SER A 167 -11.57 -10.77 21.34
N GLY A 168 -11.34 -9.50 21.67
CA GLY A 168 -11.30 -8.40 20.71
C GLY A 168 -10.20 -8.54 19.67
N PHE A 169 -9.04 -9.13 20.01
CA PHE A 169 -8.00 -9.47 19.05
C PHE A 169 -8.49 -10.51 18.03
N ARG A 170 -9.12 -11.59 18.52
CA ARG A 170 -9.68 -12.63 17.64
C ARG A 170 -10.78 -12.09 16.72
N ASP A 171 -11.66 -11.24 17.25
CA ASP A 171 -12.72 -10.62 16.45
C ASP A 171 -12.15 -9.72 15.34
N LYS A 172 -11.09 -8.96 15.65
CA LYS A 172 -10.35 -8.16 14.67
C LYS A 172 -9.71 -9.04 13.60
N MET A 173 -9.02 -10.12 13.98
CA MET A 173 -8.42 -11.07 13.03
C MET A 173 -9.48 -11.68 12.10
N ASN A 174 -10.63 -12.11 12.63
CA ASN A 174 -11.72 -12.63 11.83
C ASN A 174 -12.29 -11.58 10.85
N ALA A 175 -12.38 -10.31 11.25
CA ALA A 175 -12.80 -9.23 10.38
C ALA A 175 -11.79 -8.99 9.26
N MET A 176 -10.49 -8.93 9.58
CA MET A 176 -9.41 -8.76 8.62
C MET A 176 -9.37 -9.91 7.61
N GLN A 177 -9.59 -11.15 8.06
CA GLN A 177 -9.67 -12.32 7.18
C GLN A 177 -10.82 -12.17 6.18
N ARG A 178 -12.04 -11.87 6.65
CA ARG A 178 -13.19 -11.66 5.74
C ARG A 178 -12.90 -10.57 4.71
N THR A 179 -12.29 -9.46 5.12
CA THR A 179 -11.90 -8.37 4.23
C THR A 179 -10.86 -8.83 3.20
N SER A 180 -9.84 -9.57 3.62
CA SER A 180 -8.80 -10.11 2.73
C SER A 180 -9.37 -11.06 1.70
N PHE A 181 -10.29 -11.95 2.11
CA PHE A 181 -10.94 -12.90 1.20
C PHE A 181 -12.01 -12.27 0.28
N ALA A 182 -12.49 -11.07 0.58
CA ALA A 182 -13.36 -10.29 -0.31
C ALA A 182 -12.57 -9.54 -1.39
N THR A 183 -11.53 -10.13 -1.93
CA THR A 183 -10.65 -9.54 -2.96
C THR A 183 -10.98 -10.11 -4.34
N PRO A 184 -11.50 -9.34 -5.30
CA PRO A 184 -11.85 -9.87 -6.62
C PRO A 184 -10.66 -10.03 -7.55
N ALA A 185 -9.61 -9.22 -7.39
CA ALA A 185 -8.41 -9.25 -8.21
C ALA A 185 -7.19 -8.71 -7.46
N PHE A 186 -6.01 -9.04 -7.96
CA PHE A 186 -4.73 -8.51 -7.48
C PHE A 186 -3.99 -7.76 -8.58
N ALA A 187 -3.28 -6.71 -8.17
CA ALA A 187 -2.33 -5.96 -8.98
C ALA A 187 -0.91 -6.30 -8.54
N VAL A 188 -0.05 -6.60 -9.51
CA VAL A 188 1.35 -7.00 -9.28
C VAL A 188 2.27 -6.11 -10.09
N LEU A 189 3.28 -5.56 -9.44
CA LEU A 189 4.36 -4.82 -10.10
C LEU A 189 5.68 -5.54 -9.87
N THR A 190 6.35 -5.93 -10.96
CA THR A 190 7.69 -6.52 -10.94
C THR A 190 8.71 -5.59 -11.57
N THR A 191 9.98 -5.76 -11.19
CA THR A 191 11.13 -5.13 -11.82
C THR A 191 12.17 -6.17 -12.17
N HIS A 192 12.99 -5.90 -13.20
CA HIS A 192 14.16 -6.70 -13.50
C HIS A 192 15.28 -6.31 -12.55
N GLY A 193 15.51 -7.16 -11.53
CA GLY A 193 16.42 -6.87 -10.41
C GLY A 193 15.73 -6.14 -9.24
N ASN A 194 16.57 -5.75 -8.25
CA ASN A 194 16.11 -5.16 -6.99
C ASN A 194 17.08 -4.06 -6.48
N THR A 195 17.66 -3.28 -7.40
CA THR A 195 18.50 -2.14 -7.01
C THR A 195 17.63 -1.00 -6.46
N ARG A 196 18.26 -0.03 -5.78
CA ARG A 196 17.55 1.18 -5.32
C ARG A 196 16.88 1.95 -6.46
N HIS A 197 17.50 1.97 -7.63
CA HIS A 197 16.88 2.56 -8.83
C HIS A 197 15.64 1.79 -9.27
N ASP A 198 15.66 0.45 -9.22
CA ASP A 198 14.50 -0.38 -9.53
C ASP A 198 13.37 -0.12 -8.54
N GLN A 199 13.68 -0.03 -7.24
CA GLN A 199 12.72 0.24 -6.17
C GLN A 199 12.07 1.63 -6.33
N ILE A 200 12.87 2.68 -6.59
CA ILE A 200 12.36 4.04 -6.84
C ILE A 200 11.49 4.07 -8.12
N ASN A 201 11.91 3.41 -9.19
CA ASN A 201 11.14 3.34 -10.42
C ASN A 201 9.85 2.54 -10.25
N ALA A 202 9.87 1.46 -9.45
CA ALA A 202 8.67 0.74 -9.06
C ALA A 202 7.67 1.66 -8.35
N GLY A 203 8.13 2.46 -7.38
CA GLY A 203 7.28 3.44 -6.70
C GLY A 203 6.68 4.48 -7.64
N ARG A 204 7.45 4.95 -8.63
CA ARG A 204 6.93 5.88 -9.64
C ARG A 204 5.82 5.26 -10.50
N ASN A 205 5.99 4.01 -10.93
CA ASN A 205 4.97 3.29 -11.68
C ASN A 205 3.76 2.97 -10.80
N TRP A 206 3.99 2.60 -9.54
CA TRP A 206 2.95 2.33 -8.55
C TRP A 206 2.07 3.54 -8.29
N MET A 207 2.63 4.74 -8.21
CA MET A 207 1.84 5.97 -8.06
C MET A 207 0.95 6.21 -9.27
N ARG A 208 1.45 6.03 -10.49
CA ARG A 208 0.60 6.16 -11.70
C ARG A 208 -0.53 5.13 -11.71
N TYR A 209 -0.23 3.86 -11.36
CA TYR A 209 -1.25 2.83 -11.18
C TYR A 209 -2.31 3.25 -10.15
N SER A 210 -1.90 3.71 -8.97
CA SER A 210 -2.83 4.11 -7.91
C SER A 210 -3.76 5.26 -8.32
N LEU A 211 -3.24 6.23 -9.08
CA LEU A 211 -4.04 7.32 -9.64
C LEU A 211 -4.99 6.84 -10.75
N ALA A 212 -4.54 5.91 -11.60
CA ALA A 212 -5.37 5.28 -12.63
C ALA A 212 -6.52 4.47 -12.00
N VAL A 213 -6.26 3.70 -10.93
CA VAL A 213 -7.30 3.00 -10.15
C VAL A 213 -8.38 3.99 -9.69
N THR A 214 -7.96 5.11 -9.08
CA THR A 214 -8.89 6.15 -8.61
C THR A 214 -9.68 6.78 -9.77
N SER A 215 -9.04 7.01 -10.92
CA SER A 215 -9.70 7.59 -12.10
C SER A 215 -10.77 6.66 -12.69
N LEU A 216 -10.64 5.35 -12.49
CA LEU A 216 -11.57 4.34 -12.95
C LEU A 216 -12.69 4.02 -11.93
N GLY A 217 -12.72 4.71 -10.80
CA GLY A 217 -13.69 4.46 -9.71
C GLY A 217 -13.47 3.13 -9.00
N LEU A 218 -12.23 2.68 -8.94
CA LEU A 218 -11.78 1.48 -8.23
C LEU A 218 -10.96 1.85 -7.00
N GLY A 219 -10.87 0.92 -6.05
CA GLY A 219 -9.97 0.98 -4.90
C GLY A 219 -8.81 0.01 -5.00
N THR A 220 -7.71 0.35 -4.35
CA THR A 220 -6.55 -0.53 -4.21
C THR A 220 -6.00 -0.50 -2.79
N HIS A 221 -5.50 -1.66 -2.32
CA HIS A 221 -4.87 -1.78 -1.01
C HIS A 221 -3.59 -2.61 -1.11
N PRO A 222 -2.41 -2.02 -0.87
CA PRO A 222 -1.15 -2.75 -0.83
C PRO A 222 -1.17 -3.87 0.22
N MET A 223 -0.74 -5.07 -0.18
CA MET A 223 -0.52 -6.23 0.68
C MET A 223 0.98 -6.37 0.92
N SER A 224 1.58 -5.31 1.48
CA SER A 224 3.03 -5.19 1.66
C SER A 224 3.62 -6.27 2.56
N GLN A 225 2.82 -6.83 3.48
CA GLN A 225 3.24 -7.94 4.35
C GLN A 225 3.79 -9.12 3.56
N ALA A 226 3.17 -9.46 2.42
CA ALA A 226 3.59 -10.57 1.56
C ALA A 226 4.94 -10.33 0.85
N LEU A 227 5.47 -9.12 0.94
CA LEU A 227 6.73 -8.70 0.34
C LEU A 227 7.75 -8.20 1.38
N GLN A 228 7.48 -8.40 2.66
CA GLN A 228 8.43 -8.10 3.73
C GLN A 228 9.52 -9.16 3.80
N GLU A 229 10.74 -8.75 4.19
CA GLU A 229 11.95 -9.55 4.04
C GLU A 229 12.53 -9.96 5.42
N TYR A 230 11.66 -10.13 6.43
CA TYR A 230 12.08 -10.65 7.73
C TYR A 230 11.88 -12.19 7.83
N PRO A 231 12.65 -12.89 8.69
CA PRO A 231 12.76 -14.35 8.63
C PRO A 231 11.44 -15.12 8.73
N GLU A 232 10.49 -14.65 9.54
CA GLU A 232 9.25 -15.38 9.82
C GLU A 232 8.31 -15.48 8.61
N VAL A 233 8.45 -14.60 7.62
CA VAL A 233 7.63 -14.60 6.40
C VAL A 233 8.40 -15.07 5.15
N SER A 234 9.63 -15.53 5.31
CA SER A 234 10.51 -15.90 4.18
C SER A 234 9.87 -16.96 3.26
N THR A 235 9.18 -17.95 3.82
CA THR A 235 8.50 -18.97 3.02
C THR A 235 7.42 -18.38 2.12
N GLN A 236 6.60 -17.49 2.65
CA GLN A 236 5.53 -16.82 1.89
C GLN A 236 6.10 -15.82 0.88
N TYR A 237 7.17 -15.12 1.24
CA TYR A 237 7.90 -14.27 0.31
C TYR A 237 8.37 -15.06 -0.92
N ASP A 238 9.00 -16.22 -0.70
CA ASP A 238 9.46 -17.09 -1.78
C ASP A 238 8.28 -17.62 -2.62
N GLN A 239 7.18 -18.02 -1.99
CA GLN A 239 5.98 -18.47 -2.69
C GLN A 239 5.38 -17.38 -3.59
N VAL A 240 5.30 -16.13 -3.11
CA VAL A 240 4.83 -15.00 -3.89
C VAL A 240 5.74 -14.77 -5.11
N HIS A 241 7.06 -14.79 -4.93
CA HIS A 241 8.00 -14.62 -6.03
C HIS A 241 7.94 -15.75 -7.04
N GLN A 242 7.85 -17.01 -6.59
CA GLN A 242 7.68 -18.17 -7.48
C GLN A 242 6.39 -18.12 -8.30
N MET A 243 5.31 -17.56 -7.73
CA MET A 243 4.02 -17.45 -8.40
C MET A 243 3.96 -16.27 -9.38
N LEU A 244 4.62 -15.16 -9.09
CA LEU A 244 4.36 -13.87 -9.73
C LEU A 244 5.54 -13.32 -10.52
N ALA A 245 6.79 -13.67 -10.17
CA ALA A 245 7.98 -13.18 -10.83
C ALA A 245 8.49 -14.18 -11.88
N LYS A 246 9.05 -13.67 -12.96
CA LYS A 246 9.84 -14.45 -13.90
C LYS A 246 11.31 -14.49 -13.45
N ASP A 247 12.11 -15.31 -14.12
CA ASP A 247 13.55 -15.39 -13.84
C ASP A 247 14.21 -14.00 -13.89
N GLY A 248 14.90 -13.64 -12.81
CA GLY A 248 15.55 -12.34 -12.66
C GLY A 248 14.64 -11.17 -12.29
N GLU A 249 13.35 -11.40 -12.10
CA GLU A 249 12.42 -10.38 -11.61
C GLU A 249 12.25 -10.43 -10.10
N THR A 250 11.94 -9.27 -9.52
CA THR A 250 11.52 -9.09 -8.13
C THR A 250 10.11 -8.53 -8.10
N VAL A 251 9.23 -9.11 -7.28
CA VAL A 251 7.91 -8.52 -6.99
C VAL A 251 8.09 -7.32 -6.08
N GLN A 252 7.89 -6.13 -6.60
CA GLN A 252 8.06 -4.88 -5.86
C GLN A 252 6.79 -4.48 -5.11
N MET A 253 5.61 -4.69 -5.73
CA MET A 253 4.31 -4.37 -5.13
C MET A 253 3.30 -5.47 -5.46
N LEU A 254 2.48 -5.77 -4.47
CA LEU A 254 1.29 -6.61 -4.57
C LEU A 254 0.15 -5.87 -3.87
N ALA A 255 -1.03 -5.80 -4.49
CA ALA A 255 -2.19 -5.17 -3.88
C ALA A 255 -3.49 -5.85 -4.29
N ARG A 256 -4.48 -5.75 -3.42
CA ARG A 256 -5.88 -6.00 -3.76
C ARG A 256 -6.39 -4.87 -4.63
N VAL A 257 -7.28 -5.17 -5.56
CA VAL A 257 -7.96 -4.17 -6.39
C VAL A 257 -9.41 -4.61 -6.66
N GLY A 258 -10.35 -3.67 -6.60
CA GLY A 258 -11.78 -3.95 -6.78
C GLY A 258 -12.64 -2.71 -6.65
N TYR A 259 -13.96 -2.89 -6.70
CA TYR A 259 -14.92 -1.81 -6.47
C TYR A 259 -15.10 -1.56 -4.97
N GLU A 260 -14.91 -0.32 -4.57
CA GLU A 260 -15.13 0.14 -3.20
C GLU A 260 -16.62 0.12 -2.86
N LEU A 261 -16.95 -0.25 -1.61
CA LEU A 261 -18.30 -0.14 -1.09
C LEU A 261 -18.57 1.24 -0.48
N ASN A 262 -17.55 1.81 0.19
CA ASN A 262 -17.63 3.11 0.83
C ASN A 262 -16.24 3.77 0.80
N ALA A 263 -16.04 4.73 -0.09
CA ALA A 263 -14.79 5.49 -0.14
C ALA A 263 -14.65 6.39 1.11
N ILE A 264 -13.61 6.15 1.90
CA ILE A 264 -13.31 6.95 3.08
C ILE A 264 -11.96 7.64 2.89
N ALA A 265 -11.97 8.98 2.88
CA ALA A 265 -10.74 9.75 2.77
C ALA A 265 -9.80 9.49 3.95
N THR A 266 -8.52 9.28 3.67
CA THR A 266 -7.48 9.16 4.70
C THR A 266 -7.06 10.53 5.23
N PRO A 267 -6.74 10.66 6.52
CA PRO A 267 -6.16 11.89 7.09
C PRO A 267 -4.85 12.25 6.37
N ARG A 268 -4.56 13.52 6.31
CA ARG A 268 -3.33 14.06 5.71
C ARG A 268 -2.84 15.26 6.50
N TRP A 269 -1.53 15.45 6.52
CA TRP A 269 -0.93 16.68 7.02
C TRP A 269 -1.43 17.88 6.21
N ALA A 270 -1.70 18.98 6.91
CA ALA A 270 -1.99 20.25 6.25
C ALA A 270 -0.74 20.73 5.48
N LEU A 271 -0.96 21.32 4.31
CA LEU A 271 0.08 21.93 3.50
C LEU A 271 0.43 23.32 4.05
#